data_5403a727e4d61b5aeff8548b164f2cc1
#
_entry.id   5403a727e4d61b5aeff8548b164f2cc1
#
_cell.length_a   1.000
_cell.length_b   1.000
_cell.length_c   1.000
_cell.angle_alpha   90.00
_cell.angle_beta   90.00
_cell.angle_gamma   90.00
#
_symmetry.space_group_name_H-M   'P 1'
#
loop_
_entity.id
_entity.type
_entity.pdbx_description
1 polymer ?
#
loop_
_entity_poly.entity_id
_entity_poly.type
_entity_poly.pdbx_seq_one_letter_code
_entity_poly.pdbx_strand_id
1 'polypeptide(L)'
;MKAVRIHADGGPEVLRYEDADDPVAGPGEVLIRLRAASLNHLDIWTRQGLPSAPKPRILGADGAGVVEAIGDGAEGFATGDAVVINPGLEEGAHIIGEHTDGTHAELIAVPADYVHPLPNDLSFEEAAAFPLVFETAYRMLVTRAKLQEGEWVLVWGAGGGVASAALVLVKALGGRVIATSSSDEKLERAREFGADAVVNHETGDVAAVVKEATEGHGADVVIEHVGEATWKTSLQAAATEGRVVVCGATSGPNPPAQLHRIWWKQLSILGSTMGTRADFAGVYDLVARGTAKPIVDRVFPLSEAAAAHEHLESGKQFGKVVLKISD
;
A
#
# COMPACT_ATOMS: atom_id res chain seq x y z
N MET A 1 15.73 12.76 -18.82
CA MET A 1 15.42 11.42 -18.27
C MET A 1 14.26 10.75 -18.99
N LYS A 2 14.14 9.44 -18.96
CA LYS A 2 12.90 8.75 -19.34
C LYS A 2 11.92 8.75 -18.18
N ALA A 3 10.62 8.96 -18.52
CA ALA A 3 9.53 8.94 -17.55
C ALA A 3 8.24 8.42 -18.20
N VAL A 4 7.32 7.92 -17.37
CA VAL A 4 5.95 7.61 -17.77
C VAL A 4 5.05 8.75 -17.31
N ARG A 5 4.46 9.48 -18.26
CA ARG A 5 3.62 10.65 -18.00
C ARG A 5 2.20 10.47 -18.51
N ILE A 6 1.27 11.13 -17.85
CA ILE A 6 -0.09 11.36 -18.37
C ILE A 6 -0.27 12.82 -18.80
N HIS A 7 -0.90 13.03 -19.95
CA HIS A 7 -1.25 14.35 -20.49
C HIS A 7 -2.76 14.61 -20.43
N ALA A 8 -3.55 13.58 -20.16
CA ALA A 8 -5.00 13.61 -19.99
C ALA A 8 -5.41 12.54 -18.99
N ASP A 9 -6.62 12.66 -18.44
CA ASP A 9 -7.25 11.59 -17.66
C ASP A 9 -7.74 10.48 -18.59
N GLY A 10 -7.68 9.21 -18.14
CA GLY A 10 -8.15 8.10 -18.96
C GLY A 10 -7.73 6.72 -18.45
N GLY A 11 -7.87 5.72 -19.33
CA GLY A 11 -7.41 4.36 -19.13
C GLY A 11 -5.89 4.21 -19.29
N PRO A 12 -5.35 2.98 -19.25
CA PRO A 12 -3.91 2.73 -19.40
C PRO A 12 -3.28 3.31 -20.66
N GLU A 13 -4.07 3.53 -21.70
CA GLU A 13 -3.66 4.11 -23.00
C GLU A 13 -3.16 5.56 -22.93
N VAL A 14 -3.44 6.29 -21.83
CA VAL A 14 -2.95 7.67 -21.67
C VAL A 14 -1.52 7.72 -21.12
N LEU A 15 -0.98 6.61 -20.64
CA LEU A 15 0.38 6.50 -20.14
C LEU A 15 1.39 6.55 -21.30
N ARG A 16 2.32 7.50 -21.23
CA ARG A 16 3.34 7.71 -22.26
C ARG A 16 4.74 7.59 -21.69
N TYR A 17 5.48 6.61 -22.16
CA TYR A 17 6.91 6.49 -21.91
C TYR A 17 7.67 7.43 -22.86
N GLU A 18 8.22 8.51 -22.33
CA GLU A 18 8.80 9.61 -23.13
C GLU A 18 9.96 10.29 -22.42
N ASP A 19 10.62 11.23 -23.11
CA ASP A 19 11.61 12.09 -22.49
C ASP A 19 10.94 13.19 -21.64
N ALA A 20 11.52 13.43 -20.47
CA ALA A 20 11.18 14.51 -19.56
C ALA A 20 12.45 15.22 -19.09
N ASP A 21 12.32 16.46 -18.62
CA ASP A 21 13.44 17.19 -18.06
C ASP A 21 13.95 16.48 -16.79
N ASP A 22 15.27 16.51 -16.60
CA ASP A 22 15.86 15.97 -15.38
C ASP A 22 15.55 16.88 -14.20
N PRO A 23 15.05 16.35 -13.07
CA PRO A 23 14.89 17.13 -11.85
C PRO A 23 16.27 17.50 -11.26
N VAL A 24 16.32 18.58 -10.52
CA VAL A 24 17.51 19.04 -9.81
C VAL A 24 17.18 19.08 -8.32
N ALA A 25 18.05 18.52 -7.47
CA ALA A 25 17.87 18.61 -6.02
C ALA A 25 17.95 20.06 -5.57
N GLY A 26 16.86 20.56 -5.00
CA GLY A 26 16.81 21.85 -4.32
C GLY A 26 17.46 21.81 -2.92
N PRO A 27 17.49 22.95 -2.20
CA PRO A 27 17.96 22.96 -0.82
C PRO A 27 17.18 21.98 0.07
N GLY A 28 17.89 21.13 0.80
CA GLY A 28 17.31 20.10 1.67
C GLY A 28 16.81 18.85 0.95
N GLU A 29 16.99 18.75 -0.36
CA GLU A 29 16.55 17.59 -1.17
C GLU A 29 17.70 16.68 -1.57
N VAL A 30 17.34 15.44 -1.90
CA VAL A 30 18.23 14.42 -2.47
C VAL A 30 17.70 14.03 -3.85
N LEU A 31 18.57 14.07 -4.87
CA LEU A 31 18.28 13.51 -6.19
C LEU A 31 18.57 12.02 -6.18
N ILE A 32 17.60 11.23 -6.53
CA ILE A 32 17.68 9.76 -6.51
C ILE A 32 17.55 9.25 -7.95
N ARG A 33 18.51 8.43 -8.36
CA ARG A 33 18.41 7.61 -9.57
C ARG A 33 17.65 6.34 -9.22
N LEU A 34 16.41 6.26 -9.67
CA LEU A 34 15.51 5.15 -9.37
C LEU A 34 15.97 3.85 -10.08
N ARG A 35 15.90 2.76 -9.34
CA ARG A 35 16.10 1.39 -9.82
C ARG A 35 14.77 0.66 -9.97
N ALA A 36 13.86 0.89 -9.02
CA ALA A 36 12.53 0.32 -9.04
C ALA A 36 11.50 1.31 -8.49
N ALA A 37 10.27 1.20 -8.99
CA ALA A 37 9.07 1.84 -8.48
C ALA A 37 7.97 0.80 -8.35
N SER A 38 6.87 1.10 -7.66
CA SER A 38 5.74 0.18 -7.64
C SER A 38 4.39 0.88 -7.79
N LEU A 39 3.40 0.14 -8.30
CA LEU A 39 2.07 0.65 -8.55
C LEU A 39 1.17 0.54 -7.32
N ASN A 40 0.29 1.51 -7.18
CA ASN A 40 -0.80 1.56 -6.22
C ASN A 40 -2.14 1.83 -6.90
N HIS A 41 -3.26 1.51 -6.27
CA HIS A 41 -4.58 1.94 -6.75
C HIS A 41 -4.69 3.47 -6.84
N LEU A 42 -3.91 4.20 -6.04
CA LEU A 42 -3.77 5.65 -6.12
C LEU A 42 -3.35 6.11 -7.52
N ASP A 43 -2.40 5.41 -8.15
CA ASP A 43 -1.93 5.75 -9.50
C ASP A 43 -3.04 5.58 -10.53
N ILE A 44 -3.89 4.55 -10.36
CA ILE A 44 -5.07 4.33 -11.23
C ILE A 44 -6.06 5.47 -11.05
N TRP A 45 -6.39 5.84 -9.82
CA TRP A 45 -7.33 6.92 -9.54
C TRP A 45 -6.82 8.27 -10.02
N THR A 46 -5.56 8.61 -9.75
CA THR A 46 -4.93 9.85 -10.21
C THR A 46 -4.90 9.90 -11.75
N ARG A 47 -4.58 8.78 -12.41
CA ARG A 47 -4.65 8.66 -13.86
C ARG A 47 -6.07 8.91 -14.40
N GLN A 48 -7.09 8.47 -13.67
CA GLN A 48 -8.51 8.65 -14.01
C GLN A 48 -9.06 10.04 -13.61
N GLY A 49 -8.23 10.90 -12.99
CA GLY A 49 -8.63 12.24 -12.54
C GLY A 49 -9.34 12.27 -11.17
N LEU A 50 -9.08 11.29 -10.31
CA LEU A 50 -9.67 11.15 -8.98
C LEU A 50 -8.59 11.02 -7.87
N PRO A 51 -8.07 12.12 -7.31
CA PRO A 51 -8.36 13.53 -7.64
C PRO A 51 -7.70 13.97 -8.95
N SER A 52 -8.20 15.05 -9.54
CA SER A 52 -7.55 15.65 -10.71
C SER A 52 -6.21 16.28 -10.33
N ALA A 53 -5.14 15.87 -11.01
CA ALA A 53 -3.81 16.42 -10.85
C ALA A 53 -3.45 17.35 -12.05
N PRO A 54 -2.59 18.38 -11.87
CA PRO A 54 -2.00 19.13 -12.97
C PRO A 54 -1.30 18.20 -13.95
N LYS A 55 -1.38 18.54 -15.26
CA LYS A 55 -0.76 17.74 -16.33
C LYS A 55 0.21 18.58 -17.16
N PRO A 56 1.30 18.00 -17.72
CA PRO A 56 1.64 16.58 -17.59
C PRO A 56 2.01 16.18 -16.15
N ARG A 57 1.77 14.90 -15.78
CA ARG A 57 2.08 14.36 -14.46
C ARG A 57 2.83 13.03 -14.60
N ILE A 58 3.89 12.86 -13.83
CA ILE A 58 4.54 11.57 -13.58
C ILE A 58 3.85 10.93 -12.38
N LEU A 59 3.33 9.71 -12.53
CA LEU A 59 2.69 8.94 -11.46
C LEU A 59 3.73 8.18 -10.62
N GLY A 60 3.24 7.43 -9.63
CA GLY A 60 4.05 6.56 -8.79
C GLY A 60 4.42 7.20 -7.46
N ALA A 61 4.04 6.54 -6.37
CA ALA A 61 4.36 6.98 -5.02
C ALA A 61 5.64 6.30 -4.48
N ASP A 62 5.75 5.00 -4.70
CA ASP A 62 6.79 4.16 -4.15
C ASP A 62 8.02 4.09 -5.04
N GLY A 63 9.20 4.25 -4.48
CA GLY A 63 10.46 4.16 -5.22
C GLY A 63 11.63 3.76 -4.34
N ALA A 64 12.59 3.06 -4.97
CA ALA A 64 13.89 2.75 -4.40
C ALA A 64 14.99 2.94 -5.45
N GLY A 65 16.15 3.38 -5.03
CA GLY A 65 17.23 3.69 -5.96
C GLY A 65 18.52 4.08 -5.27
N VAL A 66 19.34 4.87 -5.95
CA VAL A 66 20.65 5.27 -5.50
C VAL A 66 20.76 6.81 -5.50
N VAL A 67 21.33 7.37 -4.46
CA VAL A 67 21.58 8.81 -4.39
C VAL A 67 22.51 9.23 -5.53
N GLU A 68 22.04 10.13 -6.38
CA GLU A 68 22.78 10.70 -7.53
C GLU A 68 23.46 12.02 -7.15
N ALA A 69 22.72 12.90 -6.47
CA ALA A 69 23.23 14.19 -6.01
C ALA A 69 22.50 14.62 -4.73
N ILE A 70 23.11 15.56 -4.01
CA ILE A 70 22.65 16.07 -2.72
C ILE A 70 22.55 17.59 -2.84
N GLY A 71 21.37 18.15 -2.56
CA GLY A 71 21.13 19.59 -2.51
C GLY A 71 21.73 20.23 -1.27
N ASP A 72 21.90 21.56 -1.31
CA ASP A 72 22.46 22.32 -0.22
C ASP A 72 21.67 22.11 1.09
N GLY A 73 22.36 21.76 2.17
CA GLY A 73 21.75 21.56 3.48
C GLY A 73 21.06 20.21 3.70
N ALA A 74 21.02 19.32 2.71
CA ALA A 74 20.63 17.93 2.92
C ALA A 74 21.80 17.18 3.57
N GLU A 75 21.54 16.50 4.67
CA GLU A 75 22.55 15.78 5.46
C GLU A 75 22.21 14.29 5.59
N GLY A 76 23.19 13.47 5.95
CA GLY A 76 23.02 12.05 6.25
C GLY A 76 23.13 11.11 5.05
N PHE A 77 23.45 11.61 3.85
CA PHE A 77 23.60 10.83 2.63
C PHE A 77 24.92 11.09 1.93
N ALA A 78 25.35 10.11 1.13
CA ALA A 78 26.44 10.23 0.17
C ALA A 78 25.97 9.76 -1.21
N THR A 79 26.56 10.33 -2.27
CA THR A 79 26.36 9.83 -3.64
C THR A 79 26.76 8.35 -3.71
N GLY A 80 25.84 7.51 -4.23
CA GLY A 80 25.99 6.06 -4.29
C GLY A 80 25.27 5.30 -3.20
N ASP A 81 24.73 5.98 -2.17
CA ASP A 81 23.91 5.31 -1.13
C ASP A 81 22.64 4.71 -1.73
N ALA A 82 22.39 3.46 -1.40
CA ALA A 82 21.13 2.80 -1.73
C ALA A 82 20.02 3.24 -0.77
N VAL A 83 18.87 3.66 -1.32
CA VAL A 83 17.80 4.29 -0.54
C VAL A 83 16.40 3.84 -0.99
N VAL A 84 15.45 4.01 -0.08
CA VAL A 84 14.00 3.89 -0.30
C VAL A 84 13.30 5.18 0.11
N ILE A 85 12.21 5.51 -0.57
CA ILE A 85 11.47 6.75 -0.38
C ILE A 85 10.23 6.50 0.48
N ASN A 86 10.03 7.34 1.51
CA ASN A 86 8.73 7.49 2.17
C ASN A 86 7.83 8.39 1.29
N PRO A 87 6.72 7.89 0.73
CA PRO A 87 5.89 8.66 -0.19
C PRO A 87 4.98 9.68 0.49
N GLY A 88 4.79 9.60 1.81
CA GLY A 88 3.87 10.43 2.59
C GLY A 88 4.50 11.72 3.10
N LEU A 89 4.57 12.76 2.27
CA LEU A 89 5.07 14.06 2.64
C LEU A 89 4.13 14.78 3.61
N GLU A 90 4.66 15.72 4.42
CA GLU A 90 3.88 16.54 5.35
C GLU A 90 2.93 15.71 6.24
N GLU A 91 3.48 14.70 6.91
CA GLU A 91 2.73 13.78 7.76
C GLU A 91 1.60 13.04 7.01
N GLY A 92 1.83 12.73 5.73
CA GLY A 92 0.88 12.03 4.87
C GLY A 92 -0.21 12.92 4.25
N ALA A 93 -0.11 14.24 4.40
CA ALA A 93 -1.05 15.18 3.79
C ALA A 93 -0.82 15.34 2.27
N HIS A 94 0.43 15.20 1.84
CA HIS A 94 0.81 15.18 0.43
C HIS A 94 1.46 13.84 0.07
N ILE A 95 1.14 13.32 -1.10
CA ILE A 95 1.65 12.02 -1.57
C ILE A 95 2.39 12.23 -2.88
N ILE A 96 3.60 11.67 -2.97
CA ILE A 96 4.39 11.63 -4.19
C ILE A 96 3.58 10.94 -5.31
N GLY A 97 3.61 11.47 -6.52
CA GLY A 97 2.86 10.97 -7.68
C GLY A 97 1.42 11.48 -7.78
N GLU A 98 0.83 11.90 -6.66
CA GLU A 98 -0.50 12.54 -6.63
C GLU A 98 -0.37 14.07 -6.58
N HIS A 99 0.33 14.59 -5.59
CA HIS A 99 0.49 16.03 -5.35
C HIS A 99 1.72 16.62 -6.04
N THR A 100 2.76 15.80 -6.25
CA THR A 100 4.01 16.13 -6.95
C THR A 100 4.23 15.15 -8.10
N ASP A 101 5.24 15.36 -8.93
CA ASP A 101 5.72 14.33 -9.84
C ASP A 101 6.27 13.14 -9.05
N GLY A 102 6.07 11.94 -9.60
CA GLY A 102 6.26 10.68 -8.92
C GLY A 102 7.45 9.86 -9.40
N THR A 103 7.44 8.60 -9.00
CA THR A 103 8.55 7.64 -9.14
C THR A 103 8.56 6.85 -10.44
N HIS A 104 7.57 7.00 -11.33
CA HIS A 104 7.58 6.33 -12.63
C HIS A 104 8.51 7.06 -13.61
N ALA A 105 9.76 7.27 -13.22
CA ALA A 105 10.81 7.98 -13.94
C ALA A 105 12.20 7.47 -13.56
N GLU A 106 13.22 7.86 -14.30
CA GLU A 106 14.61 7.50 -13.98
C GLU A 106 15.18 8.29 -12.79
N LEU A 107 14.69 9.51 -12.55
CA LEU A 107 15.18 10.40 -11.51
C LEU A 107 13.99 11.05 -10.77
N ILE A 108 14.20 11.28 -9.47
CA ILE A 108 13.29 12.07 -8.63
C ILE A 108 14.10 12.88 -7.60
N ALA A 109 13.68 14.13 -7.34
CA ALA A 109 14.19 14.92 -6.22
C ALA A 109 13.17 14.85 -5.07
N VAL A 110 13.64 14.53 -3.85
CA VAL A 110 12.80 14.31 -2.66
C VAL A 110 13.46 14.98 -1.46
N PRO A 111 12.69 15.61 -0.54
CA PRO A 111 13.24 16.12 0.70
C PRO A 111 13.96 15.01 1.49
N ALA A 112 15.16 15.28 1.96
CA ALA A 112 16.05 14.31 2.63
C ALA A 112 15.37 13.59 3.81
N ASP A 113 14.50 14.29 4.53
CA ASP A 113 13.73 13.76 5.66
C ASP A 113 12.79 12.58 5.30
N TYR A 114 12.51 12.37 4.02
CA TYR A 114 11.65 11.29 3.51
C TYR A 114 12.44 10.20 2.77
N VAL A 115 13.78 10.26 2.87
CA VAL A 115 14.67 9.26 2.27
C VAL A 115 15.27 8.42 3.40
N HIS A 116 15.27 7.11 3.21
CA HIS A 116 15.78 6.16 4.20
C HIS A 116 16.78 5.20 3.54
N PRO A 117 17.80 4.73 4.26
CA PRO A 117 18.69 3.69 3.73
C PRO A 117 17.91 2.48 3.23
N LEU A 118 18.38 1.84 2.18
CA LEU A 118 17.81 0.57 1.73
C LEU A 118 18.03 -0.50 2.81
N PRO A 119 16.98 -1.24 3.25
CA PRO A 119 17.18 -2.39 4.13
C PRO A 119 18.11 -3.44 3.48
N ASN A 120 19.14 -3.89 4.20
CA ASN A 120 20.28 -4.66 3.65
C ASN A 120 19.91 -5.96 2.91
N ASP A 121 18.78 -6.58 3.27
CA ASP A 121 18.36 -7.87 2.72
C ASP A 121 17.33 -7.74 1.59
N LEU A 122 16.99 -6.52 1.15
CA LEU A 122 16.02 -6.30 0.09
C LEU A 122 16.69 -5.91 -1.23
N SER A 123 16.16 -6.45 -2.33
CA SER A 123 16.39 -5.90 -3.66
C SER A 123 15.67 -4.55 -3.81
N PHE A 124 16.02 -3.75 -4.84
CA PHE A 124 15.33 -2.50 -5.11
C PHE A 124 13.83 -2.72 -5.41
N GLU A 125 13.50 -3.82 -6.08
CA GLU A 125 12.12 -4.20 -6.38
C GLU A 125 11.32 -4.52 -5.12
N GLU A 126 11.92 -5.26 -4.18
CA GLU A 126 11.30 -5.54 -2.87
C GLU A 126 11.19 -4.26 -2.05
N ALA A 127 12.21 -3.40 -2.05
CA ALA A 127 12.19 -2.13 -1.33
C ALA A 127 11.15 -1.16 -1.89
N ALA A 128 10.98 -1.07 -3.21
CA ALA A 128 9.91 -0.28 -3.80
C ALA A 128 8.51 -0.86 -3.54
N ALA A 129 8.39 -2.12 -3.14
CA ALA A 129 7.11 -2.79 -2.94
C ALA A 129 6.47 -2.53 -1.56
N PHE A 130 7.15 -1.89 -0.59
CA PHE A 130 6.56 -1.75 0.73
C PHE A 130 6.04 -0.34 1.09
N PRO A 131 6.62 0.79 0.69
CA PRO A 131 6.42 2.07 1.37
C PRO A 131 4.96 2.42 1.61
N LEU A 132 4.17 2.74 0.59
CA LEU A 132 2.79 3.22 0.74
C LEU A 132 1.87 2.20 1.43
N VAL A 133 1.89 0.96 0.95
CA VAL A 133 0.92 -0.04 1.44
C VAL A 133 1.24 -0.54 2.83
N PHE A 134 2.52 -0.65 3.19
CA PHE A 134 2.94 -1.05 4.53
C PHE A 134 2.73 0.09 5.54
N GLU A 135 3.05 1.32 5.18
CA GLU A 135 2.77 2.49 6.00
C GLU A 135 1.25 2.63 6.28
N THR A 136 0.43 2.52 5.23
CA THR A 136 -1.03 2.53 5.36
C THR A 136 -1.53 1.42 6.27
N ALA A 137 -1.10 0.18 6.05
CA ALA A 137 -1.52 -0.96 6.85
C ALA A 137 -1.01 -0.86 8.31
N TYR A 138 0.22 -0.41 8.52
CA TYR A 138 0.79 -0.19 9.85
C TYR A 138 -0.02 0.86 10.62
N ARG A 139 -0.31 2.00 9.99
CA ARG A 139 -1.19 3.01 10.60
C ARG A 139 -2.54 2.44 10.97
N MET A 140 -3.18 1.69 10.07
CA MET A 140 -4.47 1.05 10.35
C MET A 140 -4.39 0.13 11.57
N LEU A 141 -3.38 -0.72 11.63
CA LEU A 141 -3.21 -1.74 12.67
C LEU A 141 -2.73 -1.16 14.00
N VAL A 142 -1.65 -0.37 13.98
CA VAL A 142 -0.97 0.08 15.20
C VAL A 142 -1.56 1.39 15.70
N THR A 143 -1.59 2.42 14.87
CA THR A 143 -1.98 3.77 15.29
C THR A 143 -3.49 3.88 15.48
N ARG A 144 -4.29 3.32 14.55
CA ARG A 144 -5.75 3.44 14.57
C ARG A 144 -6.42 2.33 15.37
N ALA A 145 -6.18 1.08 15.03
CA ALA A 145 -6.81 -0.06 15.71
C ALA A 145 -6.16 -0.39 17.04
N LYS A 146 -4.89 -0.03 17.27
CA LYS A 146 -4.11 -0.42 18.46
C LYS A 146 -4.13 -1.93 18.66
N LEU A 147 -3.82 -2.66 17.58
CA LEU A 147 -3.78 -4.13 17.55
C LEU A 147 -2.98 -4.68 18.74
N GLN A 148 -3.53 -5.67 19.40
CA GLN A 148 -2.87 -6.40 20.49
C GLN A 148 -2.43 -7.79 20.00
N GLU A 149 -1.41 -8.34 20.65
CA GLU A 149 -0.97 -9.72 20.41
C GLU A 149 -2.14 -10.70 20.62
N GLY A 150 -2.27 -11.67 19.71
CA GLY A 150 -3.31 -12.70 19.75
C GLY A 150 -4.67 -12.29 19.19
N GLU A 151 -4.92 -11.01 18.91
CA GLU A 151 -6.17 -10.55 18.32
C GLU A 151 -6.40 -11.07 16.89
N TRP A 152 -7.66 -11.27 16.54
CA TRP A 152 -8.08 -11.70 15.21
C TRP A 152 -8.35 -10.52 14.30
N VAL A 153 -7.71 -10.53 13.12
CA VAL A 153 -7.85 -9.50 12.09
C VAL A 153 -8.49 -10.10 10.85
N LEU A 154 -9.65 -9.57 10.44
CA LEU A 154 -10.26 -9.87 9.14
C LEU A 154 -9.65 -8.95 8.08
N VAL A 155 -9.05 -9.55 7.04
CA VAL A 155 -8.41 -8.85 5.91
C VAL A 155 -9.16 -9.18 4.62
N TRP A 156 -9.79 -8.19 4.01
CA TRP A 156 -10.48 -8.34 2.73
C TRP A 156 -9.50 -8.33 1.56
N GLY A 157 -9.76 -9.19 0.56
CA GLY A 157 -9.06 -9.15 -0.72
C GLY A 157 -7.56 -9.40 -0.62
N ALA A 158 -7.12 -10.51 -0.04
CA ALA A 158 -5.74 -10.84 0.33
C ALA A 158 -4.66 -10.58 -0.75
N GLY A 159 -5.04 -10.57 -2.04
CA GLY A 159 -4.12 -10.26 -3.15
C GLY A 159 -3.85 -8.77 -3.37
N GLY A 160 -4.60 -7.86 -2.76
CA GLY A 160 -4.39 -6.41 -2.88
C GLY A 160 -3.16 -5.94 -2.09
N GLY A 161 -2.59 -4.79 -2.48
CA GLY A 161 -1.37 -4.26 -1.85
C GLY A 161 -1.52 -4.03 -0.34
N VAL A 162 -2.54 -3.27 0.09
CA VAL A 162 -2.81 -3.02 1.53
C VAL A 162 -3.17 -4.32 2.25
N ALA A 163 -3.93 -5.21 1.62
CA ALA A 163 -4.33 -6.48 2.22
C ALA A 163 -3.15 -7.43 2.44
N SER A 164 -2.26 -7.57 1.46
CA SER A 164 -1.05 -8.38 1.59
C SER A 164 -0.07 -7.81 2.61
N ALA A 165 0.05 -6.46 2.67
CA ALA A 165 0.82 -5.78 3.72
C ALA A 165 0.21 -6.01 5.10
N ALA A 166 -1.11 -5.87 5.25
CA ALA A 166 -1.80 -6.12 6.52
C ALA A 166 -1.62 -7.57 6.99
N LEU A 167 -1.73 -8.57 6.08
CA LEU A 167 -1.49 -9.97 6.41
C LEU A 167 -0.08 -10.16 7.02
N VAL A 168 0.95 -9.68 6.33
CA VAL A 168 2.34 -9.79 6.79
C VAL A 168 2.54 -9.07 8.12
N LEU A 169 2.04 -7.83 8.24
CA LEU A 169 2.21 -7.02 9.44
C LEU A 169 1.47 -7.56 10.65
N VAL A 170 0.25 -8.09 10.50
CA VAL A 170 -0.48 -8.73 11.60
C VAL A 170 0.32 -9.90 12.17
N LYS A 171 0.90 -10.73 11.30
CA LYS A 171 1.76 -11.84 11.75
C LYS A 171 3.03 -11.35 12.45
N ALA A 172 3.68 -10.32 11.91
CA ALA A 172 4.84 -9.67 12.53
C ALA A 172 4.54 -9.08 13.91
N LEU A 173 3.30 -8.62 14.13
CA LEU A 173 2.82 -8.04 15.40
C LEU A 173 2.19 -9.07 16.36
N GLY A 174 2.26 -10.37 16.05
CA GLY A 174 1.75 -11.44 16.91
C GLY A 174 0.23 -11.67 16.85
N GLY A 175 -0.46 -11.06 15.88
CA GLY A 175 -1.89 -11.25 15.66
C GLY A 175 -2.23 -12.50 14.84
N ARG A 176 -3.53 -12.75 14.66
CA ARG A 176 -4.10 -13.84 13.86
C ARG A 176 -4.87 -13.27 12.68
N VAL A 177 -4.74 -13.91 11.51
CA VAL A 177 -5.31 -13.41 10.25
C VAL A 177 -6.41 -14.33 9.71
N ILE A 178 -7.56 -13.74 9.42
CA ILE A 178 -8.58 -14.34 8.55
C ILE A 178 -8.54 -13.59 7.23
N ALA A 179 -8.08 -14.23 6.16
CA ALA A 179 -7.94 -13.61 4.85
C ALA A 179 -9.07 -14.01 3.90
N THR A 180 -9.55 -13.06 3.10
CA THR A 180 -10.57 -13.35 2.08
C THR A 180 -10.03 -13.15 0.66
N SER A 181 -10.56 -13.88 -0.31
CA SER A 181 -10.33 -13.65 -1.74
C SER A 181 -11.50 -14.24 -2.54
N SER A 182 -11.67 -13.82 -3.80
CA SER A 182 -12.51 -14.51 -4.79
C SER A 182 -11.79 -15.66 -5.49
N SER A 183 -10.47 -15.82 -5.29
CA SER A 183 -9.62 -16.83 -5.93
C SER A 183 -9.06 -17.79 -4.89
N ASP A 184 -9.30 -19.09 -5.08
CA ASP A 184 -8.77 -20.14 -4.21
C ASP A 184 -7.23 -20.21 -4.28
N GLU A 185 -6.62 -19.93 -5.45
CA GLU A 185 -5.17 -19.82 -5.61
C GLU A 185 -4.59 -18.74 -4.69
N LYS A 186 -5.23 -17.58 -4.63
CA LYS A 186 -4.81 -16.50 -3.73
C LYS A 186 -5.01 -16.84 -2.26
N LEU A 187 -6.01 -17.65 -1.93
CA LEU A 187 -6.22 -18.13 -0.57
C LEU A 187 -5.11 -19.09 -0.14
N GLU A 188 -4.66 -19.97 -1.03
CA GLU A 188 -3.50 -20.84 -0.73
C GLU A 188 -2.23 -20.00 -0.51
N ARG A 189 -1.99 -19.01 -1.37
CA ARG A 189 -0.88 -18.07 -1.15
C ARG A 189 -1.01 -17.32 0.18
N ALA A 190 -2.22 -16.89 0.55
CA ALA A 190 -2.43 -16.24 1.84
C ALA A 190 -2.04 -17.16 3.03
N ARG A 191 -2.31 -18.47 2.94
CA ARG A 191 -1.85 -19.46 3.94
C ARG A 191 -0.33 -19.56 4.00
N GLU A 192 0.34 -19.57 2.85
CA GLU A 192 1.81 -19.60 2.78
C GLU A 192 2.44 -18.38 3.49
N PHE A 193 1.76 -17.22 3.43
CA PHE A 193 2.16 -16.00 4.12
C PHE A 193 1.62 -15.90 5.55
N GLY A 194 1.02 -16.97 6.10
CA GLY A 194 0.69 -17.09 7.50
C GLY A 194 -0.76 -16.77 7.88
N ALA A 195 -1.72 -16.72 6.92
CA ALA A 195 -3.12 -16.60 7.27
C ALA A 195 -3.58 -17.84 8.06
N ASP A 196 -4.18 -17.63 9.24
CA ASP A 196 -4.63 -18.68 10.16
C ASP A 196 -5.95 -19.31 9.67
N ALA A 197 -6.78 -18.51 8.99
CA ALA A 197 -7.99 -18.98 8.29
C ALA A 197 -8.18 -18.21 6.98
N VAL A 198 -8.82 -18.85 6.02
CA VAL A 198 -9.13 -18.22 4.73
C VAL A 198 -10.56 -18.54 4.30
N VAL A 199 -11.17 -17.64 3.51
CA VAL A 199 -12.50 -17.84 2.96
C VAL A 199 -12.64 -17.22 1.58
N ASN A 200 -13.18 -18.00 0.64
CA ASN A 200 -13.59 -17.47 -0.65
C ASN A 200 -14.90 -16.70 -0.46
N HIS A 201 -14.86 -15.38 -0.62
CA HIS A 201 -16.01 -14.51 -0.35
C HIS A 201 -17.09 -14.54 -1.45
N GLU A 202 -16.81 -15.16 -2.61
CA GLU A 202 -17.81 -15.39 -3.67
C GLU A 202 -18.66 -16.64 -3.39
N THR A 203 -18.06 -17.66 -2.78
CA THR A 203 -18.69 -18.98 -2.61
C THR A 203 -18.98 -19.34 -1.15
N GLY A 204 -18.36 -18.66 -0.20
CA GLY A 204 -18.46 -18.94 1.24
C GLY A 204 -19.09 -17.80 2.06
N ASP A 205 -19.58 -18.14 3.23
CA ASP A 205 -20.07 -17.17 4.22
C ASP A 205 -18.91 -16.70 5.11
N VAL A 206 -18.40 -15.49 4.82
CA VAL A 206 -17.28 -14.89 5.57
C VAL A 206 -17.59 -14.75 7.07
N ALA A 207 -18.82 -14.33 7.42
CA ALA A 207 -19.18 -14.16 8.83
C ALA A 207 -19.25 -15.49 9.58
N ALA A 208 -19.69 -16.56 8.91
CA ALA A 208 -19.71 -17.91 9.49
C ALA A 208 -18.28 -18.44 9.71
N VAL A 209 -17.37 -18.27 8.73
CA VAL A 209 -15.96 -18.67 8.87
C VAL A 209 -15.26 -17.88 9.96
N VAL A 210 -15.47 -16.55 10.05
CA VAL A 210 -14.94 -15.75 11.15
C VAL A 210 -15.44 -16.25 12.49
N LYS A 211 -16.73 -16.54 12.61
CA LYS A 211 -17.33 -17.07 13.85
C LYS A 211 -16.73 -18.42 14.24
N GLU A 212 -16.50 -19.31 13.29
CA GLU A 212 -15.89 -20.63 13.51
C GLU A 212 -14.43 -20.49 13.95
N ALA A 213 -13.61 -19.75 13.18
CA ALA A 213 -12.19 -19.56 13.47
C ALA A 213 -11.91 -18.90 14.82
N THR A 214 -12.84 -18.04 15.27
CA THR A 214 -12.74 -17.28 16.53
C THR A 214 -13.55 -17.92 17.68
N GLU A 215 -14.04 -19.11 17.53
CA GLU A 215 -14.88 -19.80 18.53
C GLU A 215 -16.09 -18.97 18.98
N GLY A 216 -16.66 -18.19 18.06
CA GLY A 216 -17.81 -17.32 18.30
C GLY A 216 -17.51 -15.90 18.74
N HIS A 217 -16.24 -15.56 19.01
CA HIS A 217 -15.84 -14.21 19.45
C HIS A 217 -16.05 -13.15 18.35
N GLY A 218 -15.64 -13.43 17.11
CA GLY A 218 -15.61 -12.48 15.99
C GLY A 218 -14.20 -11.89 15.77
N ALA A 219 -14.06 -11.05 14.74
CA ALA A 219 -12.80 -10.37 14.45
C ALA A 219 -12.64 -9.12 15.33
N ASP A 220 -11.54 -9.00 16.05
CA ASP A 220 -11.22 -7.84 16.88
C ASP A 220 -10.98 -6.60 16.03
N VAL A 221 -10.34 -6.79 14.87
CA VAL A 221 -10.07 -5.74 13.88
C VAL A 221 -10.54 -6.19 12.50
N VAL A 222 -11.14 -5.27 11.75
CA VAL A 222 -11.45 -5.46 10.33
C VAL A 222 -10.71 -4.41 9.53
N ILE A 223 -9.86 -4.85 8.60
CA ILE A 223 -9.19 -3.99 7.62
C ILE A 223 -10.12 -3.82 6.42
N GLU A 224 -10.74 -2.64 6.32
CA GLU A 224 -11.75 -2.32 5.34
C GLU A 224 -11.23 -1.31 4.31
N HIS A 225 -11.21 -1.71 3.06
CA HIS A 225 -10.80 -0.86 1.93
C HIS A 225 -11.66 -1.09 0.69
N VAL A 226 -12.69 -1.94 0.82
CA VAL A 226 -13.57 -2.35 -0.29
C VAL A 226 -14.85 -1.49 -0.30
N GLY A 227 -15.50 -1.29 0.85
CA GLY A 227 -16.66 -0.40 0.97
C GLY A 227 -18.00 -1.11 0.78
N GLU A 228 -18.82 -0.66 -0.18
CA GLU A 228 -20.23 -1.08 -0.29
C GLU A 228 -20.42 -2.60 -0.33
N ALA A 229 -19.59 -3.33 -1.06
CA ALA A 229 -19.72 -4.77 -1.21
C ALA A 229 -19.45 -5.56 0.07
N THR A 230 -18.59 -5.06 0.96
CA THR A 230 -18.12 -5.81 2.15
C THR A 230 -18.63 -5.26 3.47
N TRP A 231 -19.04 -3.99 3.50
CA TRP A 231 -19.38 -3.26 4.73
C TRP A 231 -20.34 -3.99 5.68
N LYS A 232 -21.45 -4.51 5.14
CA LYS A 232 -22.44 -5.25 5.93
C LYS A 232 -21.82 -6.45 6.62
N THR A 233 -21.00 -7.21 5.91
CA THR A 233 -20.33 -8.41 6.42
C THR A 233 -19.21 -8.04 7.37
N SER A 234 -18.47 -6.96 7.14
CA SER A 234 -17.46 -6.41 8.04
C SER A 234 -18.06 -6.11 9.42
N LEU A 235 -19.19 -5.40 9.49
CA LEU A 235 -19.89 -5.12 10.75
C LEU A 235 -20.47 -6.39 11.40
N GLN A 236 -20.88 -7.37 10.59
CA GLN A 236 -21.39 -8.64 11.09
C GLN A 236 -20.29 -9.53 11.67
N ALA A 237 -19.14 -9.57 11.04
CA ALA A 237 -17.98 -10.39 11.42
C ALA A 237 -17.19 -9.82 12.60
N ALA A 238 -17.22 -8.50 12.81
CA ALA A 238 -16.53 -7.85 13.91
C ALA A 238 -17.00 -8.37 15.27
N ALA A 239 -16.09 -8.50 16.23
CA ALA A 239 -16.39 -8.83 17.64
C ALA A 239 -17.17 -7.69 18.32
N THR A 240 -17.71 -7.95 19.50
CA THR A 240 -18.18 -6.86 20.39
C THR A 240 -16.97 -6.00 20.78
N GLU A 241 -17.14 -4.66 20.77
CA GLU A 241 -16.05 -3.67 20.94
C GLU A 241 -14.98 -3.72 19.85
N GLY A 242 -15.26 -4.43 18.76
CA GLY A 242 -14.34 -4.54 17.59
C GLY A 242 -14.14 -3.21 16.88
N ARG A 243 -13.05 -3.15 16.11
CA ARG A 243 -12.64 -1.94 15.38
C ARG A 243 -12.67 -2.22 13.89
N VAL A 244 -13.42 -1.41 13.13
CA VAL A 244 -13.42 -1.45 11.67
C VAL A 244 -12.62 -0.24 11.18
N VAL A 245 -11.46 -0.48 10.59
CA VAL A 245 -10.57 0.58 10.10
C VAL A 245 -10.70 0.70 8.59
N VAL A 246 -11.04 1.90 8.13
CA VAL A 246 -11.36 2.19 6.72
C VAL A 246 -10.26 3.05 6.11
N CYS A 247 -9.63 2.58 5.03
CA CYS A 247 -8.64 3.37 4.26
C CYS A 247 -9.00 3.54 2.79
N GLY A 248 -10.13 3.01 2.35
CA GLY A 248 -10.57 3.07 0.95
C GLY A 248 -11.98 2.55 0.75
N ALA A 249 -12.49 2.66 -0.46
CA ALA A 249 -13.83 2.24 -0.83
C ALA A 249 -13.89 1.83 -2.32
N THR A 250 -13.13 0.82 -2.70
CA THR A 250 -12.95 0.42 -4.11
C THR A 250 -14.22 -0.08 -4.80
N SER A 251 -15.23 -0.54 -4.03
CA SER A 251 -16.53 -0.96 -4.57
C SER A 251 -17.64 0.09 -4.43
N GLY A 252 -17.31 1.25 -3.84
CA GLY A 252 -18.25 2.34 -3.62
C GLY A 252 -18.17 2.92 -2.20
N PRO A 253 -18.30 4.26 -2.06
CA PRO A 253 -18.06 4.96 -0.79
C PRO A 253 -19.30 5.13 0.09
N ASN A 254 -20.50 4.69 -0.33
CA ASN A 254 -21.77 5.00 0.34
C ASN A 254 -22.53 3.76 0.84
N PRO A 255 -21.92 2.88 1.65
CA PRO A 255 -22.62 1.72 2.19
C PRO A 255 -23.68 2.16 3.22
N PRO A 256 -24.80 1.41 3.37
CA PRO A 256 -25.75 1.66 4.46
C PRO A 256 -25.06 1.53 5.82
N ALA A 257 -25.17 2.54 6.69
CA ALA A 257 -24.44 2.62 7.95
C ALA A 257 -24.71 1.46 8.94
N GLN A 258 -25.89 0.78 8.85
CA GLN A 258 -26.25 -0.35 9.73
C GLN A 258 -26.10 0.01 11.24
N LEU A 259 -26.60 1.18 11.65
CA LEU A 259 -26.40 1.74 12.99
C LEU A 259 -26.71 0.76 14.12
N HIS A 260 -27.73 -0.10 13.96
CA HIS A 260 -28.08 -1.11 14.96
C HIS A 260 -26.93 -2.10 15.25
N ARG A 261 -26.10 -2.45 14.27
CA ARG A 261 -24.91 -3.29 14.48
C ARG A 261 -23.82 -2.54 15.21
N ILE A 262 -23.62 -1.25 14.85
CA ILE A 262 -22.60 -0.40 15.44
C ILE A 262 -22.85 -0.21 16.94
N TRP A 263 -24.05 0.25 17.32
CA TRP A 263 -24.34 0.50 18.74
C TRP A 263 -24.53 -0.78 19.54
N TRP A 264 -25.12 -1.84 18.94
CA TRP A 264 -25.35 -3.10 19.67
C TRP A 264 -24.02 -3.81 20.01
N LYS A 265 -23.09 -3.82 19.08
CA LYS A 265 -21.76 -4.40 19.30
C LYS A 265 -20.73 -3.41 19.83
N GLN A 266 -21.11 -2.16 20.07
CA GLN A 266 -20.21 -1.09 20.55
C GLN A 266 -18.99 -0.90 19.65
N LEU A 267 -19.17 -0.99 18.31
CA LEU A 267 -18.09 -0.95 17.35
C LEU A 267 -17.45 0.44 17.26
N SER A 268 -16.12 0.47 17.09
CA SER A 268 -15.38 1.65 16.70
C SER A 268 -15.17 1.64 15.18
N ILE A 269 -15.66 2.67 14.49
CA ILE A 269 -15.42 2.89 13.06
C ILE A 269 -14.35 3.96 12.93
N LEU A 270 -13.20 3.58 12.38
CA LEU A 270 -11.98 4.40 12.38
C LEU A 270 -11.53 4.69 10.94
N GLY A 271 -11.49 5.97 10.57
CA GLY A 271 -10.88 6.39 9.31
C GLY A 271 -9.35 6.36 9.39
N SER A 272 -8.68 6.02 8.29
CA SER A 272 -7.22 6.01 8.16
C SER A 272 -6.83 6.45 6.76
N THR A 273 -5.84 7.31 6.63
CA THR A 273 -5.27 7.76 5.36
C THR A 273 -3.76 7.75 5.49
N MET A 274 -3.06 7.13 4.52
CA MET A 274 -1.60 7.05 4.51
C MET A 274 -1.00 6.71 5.89
N GLY A 275 0.12 7.34 6.24
CA GLY A 275 0.74 7.30 7.55
C GLY A 275 1.43 8.62 7.87
N THR A 276 1.96 8.73 9.07
CA THR A 276 2.86 9.79 9.50
C THR A 276 4.31 9.32 9.39
N ARG A 277 5.28 10.23 9.51
CA ARG A 277 6.71 9.86 9.59
C ARG A 277 6.97 8.82 10.70
N ALA A 278 6.23 8.90 11.81
CA ALA A 278 6.32 7.92 12.90
C ALA A 278 5.77 6.54 12.50
N ASP A 279 4.66 6.51 11.73
CA ASP A 279 4.11 5.25 11.20
C ASP A 279 5.09 4.61 10.21
N PHE A 280 5.69 5.41 9.32
CA PHE A 280 6.71 4.93 8.40
C PHE A 280 7.96 4.41 9.13
N ALA A 281 8.48 5.15 10.11
CA ALA A 281 9.63 4.71 10.90
C ALA A 281 9.36 3.37 11.60
N GLY A 282 8.14 3.19 12.16
CA GLY A 282 7.75 1.95 12.81
C GLY A 282 7.70 0.76 11.85
N VAL A 283 7.13 0.93 10.66
CA VAL A 283 7.07 -0.15 9.68
C VAL A 283 8.42 -0.41 9.01
N TYR A 284 9.19 0.65 8.76
CA TYR A 284 10.56 0.52 8.24
C TYR A 284 11.44 -0.34 9.18
N ASP A 285 11.33 -0.15 10.49
CA ASP A 285 12.05 -0.96 11.47
C ASP A 285 11.68 -2.46 11.40
N LEU A 286 10.39 -2.79 11.23
CA LEU A 286 9.96 -4.19 11.03
C LEU A 286 10.52 -4.79 9.73
N VAL A 287 10.54 -4.02 8.66
CA VAL A 287 11.10 -4.45 7.37
C VAL A 287 12.62 -4.59 7.45
N ALA A 288 13.31 -3.61 8.03
CA ALA A 288 14.76 -3.62 8.16
C ALA A 288 15.30 -4.78 9.04
N ARG A 289 14.51 -5.24 10.01
CA ARG A 289 14.81 -6.45 10.82
C ARG A 289 14.43 -7.76 10.13
N GLY A 290 13.84 -7.73 8.94
CA GLY A 290 13.35 -8.91 8.24
C GLY A 290 12.10 -9.55 8.87
N THR A 291 11.46 -8.87 9.83
CA THR A 291 10.25 -9.37 10.51
C THR A 291 9.03 -9.27 9.61
N ALA A 292 8.98 -8.27 8.73
CA ALA A 292 7.94 -8.08 7.72
C ALA A 292 8.59 -7.95 6.34
N LYS A 293 8.25 -8.86 5.42
CA LYS A 293 8.81 -8.86 4.06
C LYS A 293 7.74 -8.52 3.02
N PRO A 294 7.99 -7.55 2.11
CA PRO A 294 7.07 -7.22 1.03
C PRO A 294 6.85 -8.38 0.07
N ILE A 295 5.64 -8.46 -0.48
CA ILE A 295 5.29 -9.48 -1.48
C ILE A 295 5.28 -8.82 -2.85
N VAL A 296 6.20 -9.20 -3.72
CA VAL A 296 6.24 -8.80 -5.13
C VAL A 296 5.52 -9.85 -5.95
N ASP A 297 4.51 -9.41 -6.71
CA ASP A 297 3.76 -10.28 -7.63
C ASP A 297 4.47 -10.40 -8.98
N ARG A 298 4.69 -9.26 -9.63
CA ARG A 298 5.29 -9.20 -10.95
C ARG A 298 6.10 -7.92 -11.15
N VAL A 299 7.19 -8.05 -11.91
CA VAL A 299 8.04 -6.92 -12.32
C VAL A 299 7.87 -6.69 -13.83
N PHE A 300 7.62 -5.44 -14.19
CA PHE A 300 7.57 -4.97 -15.59
C PHE A 300 8.68 -3.95 -15.84
N PRO A 301 9.21 -3.81 -17.04
CA PRO A 301 10.07 -2.68 -17.38
C PRO A 301 9.25 -1.37 -17.34
N LEU A 302 9.89 -0.23 -17.00
CA LEU A 302 9.22 1.08 -16.96
C LEU A 302 8.48 1.41 -18.27
N SER A 303 9.05 1.03 -19.42
CA SER A 303 8.45 1.23 -20.74
C SER A 303 7.12 0.47 -20.94
N GLU A 304 6.84 -0.53 -20.11
CA GLU A 304 5.60 -1.33 -20.13
C GLU A 304 4.62 -0.94 -19.01
N ALA A 305 4.70 0.28 -18.49
CA ALA A 305 3.85 0.75 -17.40
C ALA A 305 2.35 0.62 -17.71
N ALA A 306 1.92 0.79 -18.97
CA ALA A 306 0.53 0.57 -19.37
C ALA A 306 0.08 -0.88 -19.09
N ALA A 307 0.89 -1.88 -19.48
CA ALA A 307 0.60 -3.29 -19.22
C ALA A 307 0.63 -3.61 -17.71
N ALA A 308 1.51 -2.96 -16.94
CA ALA A 308 1.54 -3.08 -15.48
C ALA A 308 0.26 -2.54 -14.83
N HIS A 309 -0.26 -1.39 -15.30
CA HIS A 309 -1.55 -0.84 -14.87
C HIS A 309 -2.71 -1.78 -15.22
N GLU A 310 -2.77 -2.31 -16.45
CA GLU A 310 -3.77 -3.29 -16.87
C GLU A 310 -3.74 -4.54 -15.97
N HIS A 311 -2.53 -5.02 -15.63
CA HIS A 311 -2.37 -6.16 -14.74
C HIS A 311 -2.92 -5.85 -13.34
N LEU A 312 -2.63 -4.67 -12.78
CA LEU A 312 -3.17 -4.24 -11.48
C LEU A 312 -4.70 -4.11 -11.52
N GLU A 313 -5.26 -3.49 -12.58
CA GLU A 313 -6.70 -3.31 -12.76
C GLU A 313 -7.44 -4.65 -12.95
N SER A 314 -6.78 -5.66 -13.52
CA SER A 314 -7.36 -7.01 -13.67
C SER A 314 -7.61 -7.72 -12.33
N GLY A 315 -7.03 -7.22 -11.23
CA GLY A 315 -7.14 -7.81 -9.91
C GLY A 315 -6.51 -9.20 -9.78
N LYS A 316 -5.63 -9.61 -10.72
CA LYS A 316 -5.01 -10.95 -10.71
C LYS A 316 -3.79 -11.06 -9.79
N GLN A 317 -3.19 -9.94 -9.41
CA GLN A 317 -1.98 -9.89 -8.59
C GLN A 317 -2.20 -10.45 -7.18
N PHE A 318 -1.10 -10.92 -6.56
CA PHE A 318 -1.02 -11.19 -5.13
C PHE A 318 0.22 -10.46 -4.58
N GLY A 319 0.02 -9.29 -3.99
CA GLY A 319 1.08 -8.37 -3.59
C GLY A 319 1.24 -7.19 -4.54
N LYS A 320 2.46 -6.70 -4.71
CA LYS A 320 2.77 -5.47 -5.46
C LYS A 320 3.20 -5.76 -6.89
N VAL A 321 2.73 -4.92 -7.79
CA VAL A 321 3.21 -4.83 -9.17
C VAL A 321 4.33 -3.78 -9.19
N VAL A 322 5.49 -4.16 -9.69
CA VAL A 322 6.73 -3.36 -9.66
C VAL A 322 7.15 -2.96 -11.07
N LEU A 323 7.68 -1.76 -11.21
CA LEU A 323 8.35 -1.28 -12.42
C LEU A 323 9.86 -1.30 -12.19
N LYS A 324 10.60 -2.07 -12.99
CA LYS A 324 12.05 -2.00 -13.07
C LYS A 324 12.42 -0.82 -13.97
N ILE A 325 13.24 0.09 -13.46
CA ILE A 325 13.58 1.35 -14.13
C ILE A 325 14.95 1.24 -14.78
N SER A 326 15.92 0.78 -14.02
CA SER A 326 17.30 0.55 -14.52
C SER A 326 17.98 -0.59 -13.76
N ASP A 327 19.12 -1.07 -14.29
CA ASP A 327 19.97 -2.07 -13.63
C ASP A 327 20.85 -1.45 -12.55
#